data_f853cba9a7ea597eec01a8159d57a86f
#
_entry.id   f853cba9a7ea597eec01a8159d57a86f
#
_cell.length_a   1.000
_cell.length_b   1.000
_cell.length_c   1.000
_cell.angle_alpha   90.00
_cell.angle_beta   90.00
_cell.angle_gamma   90.00
#
_symmetry.space_group_name_H-M   'P 1'
#
loop_
_entity.id
_entity.type
_entity.pdbx_description
1 polymer ?
#
loop_
_entity_poly.entity_id
_entity_poly.type
_entity_poly.pdbx_seq_one_letter_code
_entity_poly.pdbx_strand_id
1 'polypeptide(L)' 'QEKRLFQREEALERRSDNFERREKELERNIQELDKKQKSLEEVYSKQIAELQRIAGLSREEAKKCYYNN' A
#
# COMPACT_ATOMS: atom_id res chain seq x y z
N GLN A 1 49.03 8.25 14.20
CA GLN A 1 47.90 8.90 14.85
C GLN A 1 46.95 9.58 13.84
N GLU A 2 47.50 10.32 12.90
CA GLU A 2 46.73 10.95 11.81
C GLU A 2 46.06 9.90 10.88
N LYS A 3 46.75 8.81 10.60
CA LYS A 3 46.21 7.70 9.80
C LYS A 3 44.99 7.03 10.46
N ARG A 4 45.02 6.88 11.78
CA ARG A 4 43.90 6.29 12.53
C ARG A 4 42.68 7.18 12.52
N LEU A 5 42.86 8.48 12.67
CA LEU A 5 41.77 9.46 12.60
C LEU A 5 41.16 9.49 11.21
N PHE A 6 42.00 9.48 10.18
CA PHE A 6 41.54 9.46 8.78
C PHE A 6 40.75 8.20 8.48
N GLN A 7 41.22 7.04 8.90
CA GLN A 7 40.51 5.76 8.71
C GLN A 7 39.18 5.73 9.44
N ARG A 8 39.15 6.32 10.64
CA ARG A 8 37.89 6.44 11.40
C ARG A 8 36.87 7.33 10.69
N GLU A 9 37.33 8.46 10.19
CA GLU A 9 36.47 9.38 9.44
C GLU A 9 35.93 8.72 8.17
N GLU A 10 36.75 8.01 7.42
CA GLU A 10 36.31 7.25 6.25
C GLU A 10 35.29 6.18 6.59
N ALA A 11 35.50 5.45 7.67
CA ALA A 11 34.58 4.43 8.14
C ALA A 11 33.24 5.02 8.55
N LEU A 12 33.25 6.17 9.22
CA LEU A 12 32.03 6.88 9.60
C LEU A 12 31.28 7.41 8.40
N GLU A 13 31.99 7.95 7.40
CA GLU A 13 31.38 8.40 6.14
C GLU A 13 30.70 7.25 5.40
N ARG A 14 31.36 6.10 5.30
CA ARG A 14 30.78 4.90 4.67
C ARG A 14 29.53 4.43 5.42
N ARG A 15 29.55 4.46 6.72
CA ARG A 15 28.40 4.12 7.56
C ARG A 15 27.24 5.07 7.32
N SER A 16 27.53 6.35 7.27
CA SER A 16 26.55 7.39 7.02
C SER A 16 25.91 7.23 5.65
N ASP A 17 26.73 7.00 4.61
CA ASP A 17 26.26 6.77 3.25
C ASP A 17 25.37 5.52 3.14
N ASN A 18 25.78 4.44 3.80
CA ASN A 18 25.00 3.21 3.84
C ASN A 18 23.65 3.42 4.55
N PHE A 19 23.67 4.18 5.62
CA PHE A 19 22.46 4.52 6.37
C PHE A 19 21.50 5.35 5.53
N GLU A 20 22.00 6.34 4.80
CA GLU A 20 21.21 7.16 3.90
C GLU A 20 20.56 6.33 2.78
N ARG A 21 21.33 5.41 2.21
CA ARG A 21 20.82 4.49 1.17
C ARG A 21 19.69 3.62 1.70
N ARG A 22 19.86 3.09 2.90
CA ARG A 22 18.83 2.26 3.56
C ARG A 22 17.57 3.05 3.85
N GLU A 23 17.73 4.29 4.29
CA GLU A 23 16.58 5.18 4.54
C GLU A 23 15.79 5.44 3.25
N LYS A 24 16.48 5.73 2.16
CA LYS A 24 15.86 5.95 0.85
C LYS A 24 15.14 4.71 0.33
N GLU A 25 15.74 3.55 0.50
CA GLU A 25 15.12 2.27 0.15
C GLU A 25 13.85 2.03 0.96
N LEU A 26 13.91 2.28 2.25
CA LEU A 26 12.77 2.16 3.16
C LEU A 26 11.64 3.09 2.75
N GLU A 27 11.95 4.34 2.45
CA GLU A 27 10.96 5.31 1.97
C GLU A 27 10.28 4.85 0.70
N ARG A 28 11.04 4.33 -0.25
CA ARG A 28 10.49 3.77 -1.50
C ARG A 28 9.56 2.60 -1.23
N ASN A 29 9.97 1.70 -0.35
CA ASN A 29 9.17 0.53 0.01
C ASN A 29 7.88 0.94 0.70
N ILE A 30 7.94 1.93 1.58
CA ILE A 30 6.75 2.47 2.25
C ILE A 30 5.79 3.10 1.24
N GLN A 31 6.31 3.86 0.29
CA GLN A 31 5.50 4.47 -0.77
C GLN A 31 4.84 3.43 -1.67
N GLU A 32 5.57 2.38 -2.03
CA GLU A 32 5.04 1.27 -2.82
C GLU A 32 3.94 0.52 -2.09
N LEU A 33 4.15 0.25 -0.81
CA LEU A 33 3.15 -0.40 0.05
C LEU A 33 1.90 0.45 0.19
N ASP A 34 2.06 1.74 0.35
CA ASP A 34 0.94 2.68 0.44
C ASP A 34 0.11 2.68 -0.83
N LYS A 35 0.76 2.70 -1.99
CA LYS A 35 0.10 2.61 -3.30
C LYS A 35 -0.67 1.31 -3.46
N LYS A 36 -0.06 0.19 -3.08
CA LYS A 36 -0.70 -1.13 -3.14
C LYS A 36 -1.91 -1.20 -2.22
N GLN A 37 -1.79 -0.64 -1.04
CA GLN A 37 -2.88 -0.58 -0.08
C GLN A 37 -4.06 0.22 -0.61
N LYS A 38 -3.79 1.38 -1.20
CA LYS A 38 -4.83 2.22 -1.81
C LYS A 38 -5.52 1.53 -2.98
N SER A 39 -4.74 0.85 -3.82
CA SER A 39 -5.30 0.06 -4.94
C SER A 39 -6.20 -1.07 -4.43
N LEU A 40 -5.78 -1.76 -3.37
CA LEU A 40 -6.57 -2.80 -2.73
C LEU A 40 -7.87 -2.25 -2.15
N GLU A 41 -7.81 -1.12 -1.49
CA GLU A 41 -8.99 -0.45 -0.94
C GLU A 41 -9.99 -0.08 -2.02
N GLU A 42 -9.51 0.42 -3.18
CA GLU A 42 -10.34 0.74 -4.34
C GLU A 42 -11.05 -0.51 -4.88
N VAL A 43 -10.31 -1.58 -5.08
CA VAL A 43 -10.86 -2.85 -5.58
C VAL A 43 -11.90 -3.39 -4.60
N TYR A 44 -11.58 -3.37 -3.31
CA TYR A 44 -12.47 -3.82 -2.25
C TYR A 44 -13.77 -3.01 -2.23
N SER A 45 -13.64 -1.70 -2.31
CA SER A 45 -14.78 -0.78 -2.35
C SER A 45 -15.67 -1.03 -3.55
N LYS A 46 -15.09 -1.24 -4.72
CA LYS A 46 -15.82 -1.56 -5.95
C LYS A 46 -16.55 -2.90 -5.85
N GLN A 47 -15.91 -3.90 -5.24
CA GLN A 47 -16.53 -5.20 -5.03
C GLN A 47 -17.74 -5.11 -4.09
N ILE A 48 -17.62 -4.36 -3.02
CA ILE A 48 -18.73 -4.14 -2.08
C ILE A 48 -19.89 -3.43 -2.78
N ALA A 49 -19.59 -2.39 -3.55
CA ALA A 49 -20.60 -1.64 -4.32
C ALA A 49 -21.31 -2.56 -5.32
N GLU A 50 -20.56 -3.41 -6.00
CA GLU A 50 -21.14 -4.36 -6.96
C GLU A 50 -22.01 -5.40 -6.28
N LEU A 51 -21.58 -5.93 -5.14
CA LEU A 51 -22.38 -6.85 -4.34
C LEU A 51 -23.69 -6.21 -3.87
N GLN A 52 -23.62 -4.97 -3.43
CA GLN A 52 -24.82 -4.21 -3.01
C GLN A 52 -25.77 -3.98 -4.18
N ARG A 53 -25.24 -3.68 -5.35
CA ARG A 53 -26.02 -3.52 -6.57
C ARG A 53 -26.74 -4.81 -6.94
N ILE A 54 -26.03 -5.92 -6.93
CA ILE A 54 -26.61 -7.25 -7.25
C ILE A 54 -27.67 -7.62 -6.21
N ALA A 55 -27.41 -7.40 -4.95
CA ALA A 55 -28.37 -7.65 -3.87
C ALA A 55 -29.65 -6.81 -4.03
N GLY A 56 -29.47 -5.54 -4.42
CA GLY A 56 -30.60 -4.65 -4.72
C GLY A 56 -31.46 -5.13 -5.87
N LEU A 57 -30.82 -5.55 -6.96
CA LEU A 57 -31.51 -6.12 -8.13
C LEU A 57 -32.26 -7.41 -7.78
N SER A 58 -31.62 -8.28 -6.99
CA SER A 58 -32.22 -9.54 -6.55
C SER A 58 -33.47 -9.30 -5.68
N ARG A 59 -33.45 -8.29 -4.82
CA ARG A 59 -34.60 -7.89 -4.03
C ARG A 59 -35.75 -7.36 -4.89
N GLU A 60 -35.43 -6.56 -5.90
CA GLU A 60 -36.42 -6.03 -6.83
C GLU A 60 -37.07 -7.14 -7.66
N GLU A 61 -36.30 -8.10 -8.13
CA GLU A 61 -36.78 -9.27 -8.84
C GLU A 61 -37.69 -10.13 -7.97
N ALA A 62 -37.31 -10.35 -6.72
CA ALA A 62 -38.11 -11.10 -5.77
C ALA A 62 -39.45 -10.40 -5.49
N LYS A 63 -39.44 -9.08 -5.35
CA LYS A 63 -40.67 -8.29 -5.22
C LYS A 63 -41.57 -8.39 -6.42
N LYS A 64 -41.00 -8.28 -7.62
CA LYS A 64 -41.75 -8.43 -8.88
C LYS A 64 -42.43 -9.80 -8.96
N CYS A 65 -41.72 -10.87 -8.66
CA CYS A 65 -42.29 -12.22 -8.65
C CYS A 65 -43.38 -12.35 -7.60
N TYR A 66 -43.25 -11.74 -6.46
CA TYR A 66 -44.27 -11.78 -5.40
C TYR A 66 -45.52 -11.01 -5.79
N TYR A 67 -45.42 -9.83 -6.40
CA TYR A 67 -46.55 -8.99 -6.76
C TYR A 67 -47.22 -9.37 -8.06
N ASN A 68 -46.51 -10.07 -8.94
CA ASN A 68 -47.06 -10.49 -10.23
C ASN A 68 -47.73 -11.88 -10.22
N ASN A 69 -47.64 -12.55 -9.10
CA ASN A 69 -48.39 -13.79 -8.87
C ASN A 69 -49.67 -13.51 -8.17
#